data_eb6e0525496000bd5b566fdf1ce0fcd7
#
_entry.id   eb6e0525496000bd5b566fdf1ce0fcd7
#
_cell.length_a   1.000
_cell.length_b   1.000
_cell.length_c   1.000
_cell.angle_alpha   90.00
_cell.angle_beta   90.00
_cell.angle_gamma   90.00
#
_symmetry.space_group_name_H-M   'P 1'
#
loop_
_entity.id
_entity.type
_entity.pdbx_description
1 polymer ?
#
loop_
_entity_poly.entity_id
_entity_poly.type
_entity_poly.pdbx_seq_one_letter_code
_entity_poly.pdbx_strand_id
1 'polypeptide(L)'
;MVLRPRNGLSLCAGGGGLDLGLMLAEPGFHTRCWVEWEEYPRSVIVAAQRAGYFAPAPIWDDLTTFDARPFAGCIDTLLAGYPCQPFSHA
;
A
#
# COMPACT_ATOMS: atom_id res chain seq x y z
N MET A 1 -27.16 1.29 -4.42
CA MET A 1 -26.22 1.78 -3.42
C MET A 1 -24.96 2.28 -4.11
N VAL A 2 -24.52 3.46 -3.76
CA VAL A 2 -23.30 4.04 -4.33
C VAL A 2 -22.12 3.64 -3.43
N LEU A 3 -21.13 2.96 -4.03
CA LEU A 3 -19.91 2.64 -3.31
C LEU A 3 -19.06 3.92 -3.16
N ARG A 4 -18.65 4.18 -1.94
CA ARG A 4 -17.83 5.33 -1.64
C ARG A 4 -16.37 4.97 -1.89
N PRO A 5 -15.65 5.69 -2.76
CA PRO A 5 -14.24 5.43 -2.95
C PRO A 5 -13.46 5.69 -1.67
N ARG A 6 -12.51 4.80 -1.38
CA ARG A 6 -11.57 4.98 -0.26
C ARG A 6 -10.17 4.82 -0.78
N ASN A 7 -9.30 5.71 -0.35
CA ASN A 7 -7.93 5.78 -0.84
C ASN A 7 -6.96 5.49 0.30
N GLY A 8 -6.12 4.51 0.11
CA GLY A 8 -5.19 4.04 1.11
C GLY A 8 -3.75 4.42 0.85
N LEU A 9 -3.01 4.65 1.93
CA LEU A 9 -1.56 4.69 1.94
C LEU A 9 -1.10 3.48 2.72
N SER A 10 -0.29 2.64 2.08
CA SER A 10 0.16 1.37 2.66
C SER A 10 1.63 1.46 3.04
N LEU A 11 1.92 1.40 4.33
CA LEU A 11 3.26 1.47 4.88
C LEU A 11 3.73 0.07 5.29
N CYS A 12 4.98 -0.27 4.97
CA CYS A 12 5.54 -1.57 5.28
C CYS A 12 4.64 -2.68 4.75
N ALA A 13 4.32 -2.57 3.46
CA ALA A 13 3.19 -3.28 2.87
C ALA A 13 3.39 -4.80 2.75
N GLY A 14 4.62 -5.29 2.84
CA GLY A 14 4.89 -6.68 2.49
C GLY A 14 4.50 -6.93 1.04
N GLY A 15 3.89 -8.04 0.75
CA GLY A 15 3.39 -8.34 -0.59
C GLY A 15 2.00 -7.77 -0.89
N GLY A 16 1.45 -6.95 -0.02
CA GLY A 16 0.14 -6.35 -0.21
C GLY A 16 -1.03 -7.20 0.30
N GLY A 17 -0.76 -8.18 1.17
CA GLY A 17 -1.81 -9.07 1.67
C GLY A 17 -2.90 -8.37 2.45
N LEU A 18 -2.53 -7.40 3.30
CA LEU A 18 -3.50 -6.61 4.07
C LEU A 18 -4.36 -5.77 3.14
N ASP A 19 -3.74 -5.17 2.12
CA ASP A 19 -4.43 -4.35 1.12
C ASP A 19 -5.41 -5.19 0.32
N LEU A 20 -5.00 -6.38 -0.11
CA LEU A 20 -5.88 -7.28 -0.83
C LEU A 20 -7.07 -7.70 0.02
N GLY A 21 -6.85 -8.01 1.29
CA GLY A 21 -7.94 -8.35 2.20
C GLY A 21 -8.94 -7.22 2.35
N LEU A 22 -8.45 -5.98 2.47
CA LEU A 22 -9.33 -4.83 2.59
C LEU A 22 -10.10 -4.57 1.28
N MET A 23 -9.47 -4.75 0.13
CA MET A 23 -10.14 -4.63 -1.17
C MET A 23 -11.29 -5.63 -1.31
N LEU A 24 -11.09 -6.85 -0.80
CA LEU A 24 -12.14 -7.87 -0.85
C LEU A 24 -13.31 -7.53 0.09
N ALA A 25 -13.00 -6.92 1.23
CA ALA A 25 -14.02 -6.50 2.20
C ALA A 25 -14.72 -5.20 1.79
N GLU A 26 -13.99 -4.29 1.15
CA GLU A 26 -14.51 -2.98 0.72
C GLU A 26 -14.15 -2.74 -0.75
N PRO A 27 -15.02 -3.08 -1.69
CA PRO A 27 -14.70 -3.00 -3.12
C PRO A 27 -14.33 -1.61 -3.63
N GLY A 28 -14.70 -0.55 -2.93
CA GLY A 28 -14.31 0.82 -3.28
C GLY A 28 -12.94 1.22 -2.81
N PHE A 29 -12.22 0.37 -2.08
CA PHE A 29 -10.90 0.68 -1.56
C PHE A 29 -9.82 0.46 -2.60
N HIS A 30 -8.90 1.42 -2.71
CA HIS A 30 -7.72 1.29 -3.55
C HIS A 30 -6.51 1.86 -2.84
N THR A 31 -5.40 1.15 -2.88
CA THR A 31 -4.13 1.67 -2.41
C THR A 31 -3.57 2.63 -3.45
N ARG A 32 -3.30 3.87 -3.03
CA ARG A 32 -2.82 4.92 -3.92
C ARG A 32 -1.32 5.15 -3.85
N CYS A 33 -0.67 4.64 -2.81
CA CYS A 33 0.78 4.68 -2.68
C CYS A 33 1.22 3.58 -1.74
N TRP A 34 2.34 2.98 -2.07
CA TRP A 34 2.94 1.90 -1.29
C TRP A 34 4.30 2.35 -0.79
N VAL A 35 4.62 1.98 0.43
CA VAL A 35 5.97 2.11 0.97
C VAL A 35 6.42 0.73 1.44
N GLU A 36 7.45 0.19 0.81
CA GLU A 36 7.95 -1.13 1.13
C GLU A 36 9.47 -1.18 0.99
N TRP A 37 10.14 -1.52 2.07
CA TRP A 37 11.59 -1.57 2.16
C TRP A 37 12.21 -2.72 1.34
N GLU A 38 11.62 -3.90 1.41
CA GLU A 38 12.21 -5.09 0.84
C GLU A 38 11.93 -5.22 -0.65
N GLU A 39 12.95 -5.66 -1.40
CA GLU A 39 12.85 -5.77 -2.85
C GLU A 39 11.85 -6.83 -3.29
N TYR A 40 11.87 -7.99 -2.66
CA TYR A 40 10.97 -9.08 -3.08
C TYR A 40 9.50 -8.72 -2.91
N PRO A 41 9.04 -8.23 -1.76
CA PRO A 41 7.66 -7.76 -1.65
C PRO A 41 7.31 -6.64 -2.63
N ARG A 42 8.25 -5.72 -2.91
CA ARG A 42 7.99 -4.69 -3.93
C ARG A 42 7.74 -5.31 -5.30
N SER A 43 8.51 -6.32 -5.67
CA SER A 43 8.32 -6.99 -6.95
C SER A 43 6.98 -7.72 -7.03
N VAL A 44 6.50 -8.25 -5.92
CA VAL A 44 5.18 -8.87 -5.83
C VAL A 44 4.08 -7.83 -6.08
N ILE A 45 4.20 -6.64 -5.47
CA ILE A 45 3.25 -5.55 -5.67
C ILE A 45 3.24 -5.10 -7.14
N VAL A 46 4.42 -4.95 -7.75
CA VAL A 46 4.53 -4.59 -9.16
C VAL A 46 3.86 -5.64 -10.04
N ALA A 47 4.09 -6.91 -9.78
CA ALA A 47 3.48 -7.98 -10.54
C ALA A 47 1.96 -7.97 -10.41
N ALA A 48 1.45 -7.72 -9.19
CA ALA A 48 0.01 -7.64 -8.94
C ALA A 48 -0.62 -6.46 -9.65
N GLN A 49 0.06 -5.31 -9.71
CA GLN A 49 -0.42 -4.17 -10.48
C GLN A 49 -0.49 -4.48 -11.98
N ARG A 50 0.54 -5.12 -12.51
CA ARG A 50 0.57 -5.52 -13.92
C ARG A 50 -0.52 -6.53 -14.26
N ALA A 51 -0.84 -7.40 -13.32
CA ALA A 51 -1.90 -8.40 -13.51
C ALA A 51 -3.29 -7.83 -13.29
N GLY A 52 -3.41 -6.59 -12.83
CA GLY A 52 -4.70 -5.94 -12.61
C GLY A 52 -5.34 -6.20 -11.26
N TYR A 53 -4.62 -6.83 -10.32
CA TYR A 53 -5.15 -7.04 -8.98
C TYR A 53 -5.14 -5.76 -8.15
N PHE A 54 -4.17 -4.89 -8.38
CA PHE A 54 -4.10 -3.58 -7.75
C PHE A 54 -4.12 -2.49 -8.81
N ALA A 55 -4.72 -1.35 -8.50
CA ALA A 55 -4.64 -0.18 -9.36
C ALA A 55 -3.18 0.31 -9.45
N PRO A 56 -2.76 0.85 -10.60
CA PRO A 56 -1.42 1.42 -10.71
C PRO A 56 -1.20 2.49 -9.66
N ALA A 57 -0.07 2.41 -8.96
CA ALA A 57 0.27 3.36 -7.89
C ALA A 57 1.78 3.36 -7.68
N PRO A 58 2.35 4.49 -7.24
CA PRO A 58 3.79 4.56 -6.95
C PRO A 58 4.15 3.68 -5.75
N ILE A 59 5.37 3.17 -5.79
CA ILE A 59 5.95 2.36 -4.73
C ILE A 59 7.24 3.04 -4.30
N TRP A 60 7.31 3.42 -3.03
CA TRP A 60 8.50 4.01 -2.43
C TRP A 60 9.23 2.96 -1.60
N ASP A 61 10.56 3.01 -1.59
CA ASP A 61 11.35 1.94 -0.98
C ASP A 61 11.84 2.23 0.44
N ASP A 62 11.85 3.48 0.87
CA ASP A 62 12.44 3.85 2.15
C ASP A 62 11.49 4.76 2.93
N LEU A 63 10.91 4.21 3.99
CA LEU A 63 9.98 4.95 4.85
C LEU A 63 10.62 6.20 5.46
N THR A 64 11.93 6.17 5.72
CA THR A 64 12.62 7.30 6.35
C THR A 64 12.75 8.51 5.43
N THR A 65 12.67 8.30 4.12
CA THR A 65 12.74 9.37 3.11
C THR A 65 11.41 9.64 2.45
N PHE A 66 10.37 8.90 2.82
CA PHE A 66 9.05 9.05 2.19
C PHE A 66 8.43 10.39 2.56
N ASP A 67 7.97 11.11 1.56
CA ASP A 67 7.27 12.38 1.73
C ASP A 67 5.78 12.17 1.42
N ALA A 68 4.95 12.26 2.42
CA ALA A 68 3.52 12.07 2.28
C ALA A 68 2.76 13.33 1.84
N ARG A 69 3.43 14.50 1.80
CA ARG A 69 2.76 15.76 1.50
C ARG A 69 2.01 15.78 0.15
N PRO A 70 2.54 15.15 -0.92
CA PRO A 70 1.79 15.11 -2.19
C PRO A 70 0.44 14.42 -2.10
N PHE A 71 0.24 13.60 -1.06
CA PHE A 71 -1.00 12.84 -0.88
C PHE A 71 -1.96 13.49 0.11
N ALA A 72 -1.63 14.67 0.63
CA ALA A 72 -2.48 15.38 1.57
C ALA A 72 -3.86 15.63 0.95
N GLY A 73 -4.90 15.30 1.70
CA GLY A 73 -6.28 15.43 1.23
C GLY A 73 -6.75 14.33 0.29
N CYS A 74 -5.86 13.43 -0.14
CA CYS A 74 -6.20 12.34 -1.05
C CYS A 74 -6.36 11.00 -0.37
N ILE A 75 -5.80 10.84 0.83
CA ILE A 75 -5.75 9.59 1.56
C ILE A 75 -6.71 9.65 2.75
N ASP A 76 -7.56 8.65 2.90
CA ASP A 76 -8.46 8.52 4.03
C ASP A 76 -8.20 7.28 4.88
N THR A 77 -7.34 6.37 4.42
CA THR A 77 -7.07 5.12 5.10
C THR A 77 -5.58 4.87 5.14
N LEU A 78 -5.04 4.60 6.32
CA LEU A 78 -3.65 4.25 6.49
C LEU A 78 -3.56 2.77 6.86
N LEU A 79 -2.80 2.01 6.07
CA LEU A 79 -2.50 0.62 6.37
C LEU A 79 -1.04 0.53 6.79
N ALA A 80 -0.78 -0.24 7.83
CA ALA A 80 0.57 -0.47 8.30
C ALA A 80 0.75 -1.95 8.61
N GLY A 81 1.55 -2.62 7.79
CA GLY A 81 1.88 -4.02 8.00
C GLY A 81 3.08 -4.13 8.92
N TYR A 82 2.92 -4.80 10.04
CA TYR A 82 4.01 -5.03 10.99
C TYR A 82 4.34 -6.52 11.06
N PRO A 83 5.58 -6.86 11.38
CA PRO A 83 6.74 -6.00 11.61
C PRO A 83 7.28 -5.41 10.31
N CYS A 84 7.80 -4.18 10.40
CA CYS A 84 8.40 -3.48 9.27
C CYS A 84 9.92 -3.61 9.35
N GLN A 85 10.52 -4.22 8.36
CA GLN A 85 11.97 -4.29 8.27
C GLN A 85 12.50 -2.91 7.87
N PRO A 86 13.66 -2.48 8.34
CA PRO A 86 14.58 -3.18 9.25
C PRO A 86 14.26 -3.01 10.74
N PHE A 87 13.15 -2.40 11.07
CA PHE A 87 12.83 -2.00 12.44
C PHE A 87 12.34 -3.16 13.30
N SER A 88 11.97 -4.29 12.69
CA SER A 88 11.48 -5.45 13.40
C SER A 88 12.58 -6.31 14.00
N HIS A 89 13.81 -6.00 13.74
CA HIS A 89 14.92 -6.74 14.32
C HIS A 89 15.11 -6.42 15.78
N ALA A 90 15.14 -7.42 16.54
CA ALA A 90 15.50 -7.29 17.94
C ALA A 90 16.97 -7.61 18.13
#